data_7e6e8385d1a83ae55e17ebaa4e6f3bd9
#
_entry.id   7e6e8385d1a83ae55e17ebaa4e6f3bd9
#
_cell.length_a   1.000
_cell.length_b   1.000
_cell.length_c   1.000
_cell.angle_alpha   90.00
_cell.angle_beta   90.00
_cell.angle_gamma   90.00
#
_symmetry.space_group_name_H-M   'P 1'
#
loop_
_entity.id
_entity.type
_entity.pdbx_description
1 polymer ?
#
loop_
_entity_poly.entity_id
_entity_poly.type
_entity_poly.pdbx_seq_one_letter_code
_entity_poly.pdbx_strand_id
1 'polypeptide(L)'
;MKIRAFAAVRPNERDVASVASVPYDVVDTAEARQLAAGNPKSFLHVSRPEIDLPDGTDCSSPEAYAQARKALDALMTDGTLVKDAEPKFYAYRQTMGSHSQTGIVATFDTQDYLAGVLKQHEKTRKDKEDDRTRHIETLSAHTGPAFLTYRDDKAIDLIVSDACRKAPLYDFVAPDGIGHTVWEIGPATSCACDELVELFARIPVAYIADGHHRSAAASRYAQEHSFEGESRWFMAVIFPASQLKILAYNRLVRDLNGLSPYEFMSRLSENFRIGEKGERNCRMYFNGRWTDLSWSVPPGTDVVGSLDVSYLQDKLLAPVLGIGDPRTDGRISFMGGIRGDAELAAKVDSGENAVAFAMEPVTVDEMMAIADAGAIMPPKSTWFEPKLRSGLFVHQV
;
A
#
# COMPACT_ATOMS: atom_id res chain seq x y z
N MET A 1 -0.88 6.04 -20.94
CA MET A 1 -0.33 6.53 -19.65
C MET A 1 1.05 7.11 -19.89
N LYS A 2 1.39 8.21 -19.21
CA LYS A 2 2.68 8.89 -19.40
C LYS A 2 3.61 8.60 -18.22
N ILE A 3 4.82 8.14 -18.53
CA ILE A 3 5.90 7.93 -17.57
C ILE A 3 7.13 8.71 -17.98
N ARG A 4 8.01 8.99 -17.02
CA ARG A 4 9.28 9.68 -17.27
C ARG A 4 10.37 9.16 -16.34
N ALA A 5 11.59 9.05 -16.86
CA ALA A 5 12.80 8.86 -16.07
C ALA A 5 13.06 10.10 -15.20
N PHE A 6 13.67 9.91 -14.03
CA PHE A 6 13.97 10.99 -13.09
C PHE A 6 15.34 10.83 -12.45
N ALA A 7 15.96 11.93 -12.03
CA ALA A 7 17.18 11.94 -11.27
C ALA A 7 16.83 11.70 -9.79
N ALA A 8 16.87 10.44 -9.37
CA ALA A 8 16.50 10.05 -8.02
C ALA A 8 17.51 10.59 -7.00
N VAL A 9 17.01 11.03 -5.83
CA VAL A 9 17.81 11.08 -4.61
C VAL A 9 17.63 9.73 -3.93
N ARG A 10 18.73 9.02 -3.68
CA ARG A 10 18.73 7.63 -3.23
C ARG A 10 19.91 7.32 -2.31
N PRO A 11 19.84 6.27 -1.51
CA PRO A 11 20.96 5.88 -0.64
C PRO A 11 22.23 5.59 -1.44
N ASN A 12 23.38 5.88 -0.85
CA ASN A 12 24.63 5.28 -1.32
C ASN A 12 24.57 3.75 -1.06
N GLU A 13 25.40 2.97 -1.78
CA GLU A 13 25.36 1.50 -1.72
C GLU A 13 25.64 0.92 -0.31
N ARG A 14 26.40 1.63 0.53
CA ARG A 14 26.77 1.16 1.88
C ARG A 14 25.63 1.29 2.86
N ASP A 15 24.78 2.29 2.67
CA ASP A 15 23.77 2.70 3.64
C ASP A 15 22.36 2.24 3.27
N VAL A 16 22.15 1.67 2.08
CA VAL A 16 20.80 1.34 1.55
C VAL A 16 19.97 0.50 2.51
N ALA A 17 20.54 -0.53 3.13
CA ALA A 17 19.83 -1.38 4.08
C ALA A 17 19.45 -0.66 5.39
N SER A 18 20.24 0.35 5.79
CA SER A 18 19.96 1.16 6.98
C SER A 18 18.92 2.25 6.70
N VAL A 19 18.88 2.76 5.46
CA VAL A 19 17.94 3.81 5.06
C VAL A 19 16.56 3.24 4.75
N ALA A 20 16.48 2.13 4.01
CA ALA A 20 15.24 1.54 3.52
C ALA A 20 14.27 1.22 4.68
N SER A 21 13.12 1.88 4.69
CA SER A 21 12.16 1.78 5.79
C SER A 21 10.79 1.36 5.29
N VAL A 22 9.98 0.77 6.16
CA VAL A 22 8.58 0.49 5.87
C VAL A 22 7.81 1.78 5.58
N PRO A 23 6.70 1.73 4.82
CA PRO A 23 5.85 2.90 4.59
C PRO A 23 5.32 3.48 5.91
N TYR A 24 5.11 4.78 5.94
CA TYR A 24 4.66 5.51 7.13
C TYR A 24 3.31 5.07 7.68
N ASP A 25 2.46 4.49 6.83
CA ASP A 25 1.06 4.16 7.09
C ASP A 25 0.84 2.70 7.57
N VAL A 26 1.91 1.91 7.66
CA VAL A 26 1.84 0.51 8.14
C VAL A 26 2.38 0.33 9.58
N VAL A 27 2.87 1.40 10.20
CA VAL A 27 3.39 1.41 11.57
C VAL A 27 2.80 2.57 12.36
N ASP A 28 2.57 2.36 13.65
CA ASP A 28 2.26 3.44 14.57
C ASP A 28 3.55 4.16 15.05
N THR A 29 3.40 5.21 15.86
CA THR A 29 4.55 6.00 16.35
C THR A 29 5.48 5.19 17.26
N ALA A 30 4.94 4.29 18.08
CA ALA A 30 5.74 3.46 18.98
C ALA A 30 6.53 2.41 18.21
N GLU A 31 5.89 1.74 17.25
CA GLU A 31 6.51 0.78 16.33
C GLU A 31 7.60 1.47 15.49
N ALA A 32 7.31 2.65 14.93
CA ALA A 32 8.27 3.43 14.13
C ALA A 32 9.50 3.82 14.95
N ARG A 33 9.32 4.26 16.22
CA ARG A 33 10.40 4.59 17.13
C ARG A 33 11.25 3.36 17.45
N GLN A 34 10.63 2.21 17.66
CA GLN A 34 11.35 0.95 17.89
C GLN A 34 12.16 0.52 16.66
N LEU A 35 11.59 0.61 15.45
CA LEU A 35 12.26 0.25 14.20
C LEU A 35 13.43 1.18 13.87
N ALA A 36 13.34 2.47 14.23
CA ALA A 36 14.42 3.44 14.02
C ALA A 36 15.45 3.47 15.15
N ALA A 37 15.21 2.76 16.26
CA ALA A 37 16.07 2.82 17.45
C ALA A 37 17.53 2.45 17.13
N GLY A 38 18.46 3.34 17.47
CA GLY A 38 19.89 3.15 17.21
C GLY A 38 20.32 3.27 15.74
N ASN A 39 19.41 3.62 14.84
CA ASN A 39 19.70 3.80 13.43
C ASN A 39 19.36 5.24 12.96
N PRO A 40 20.27 6.20 13.10
CA PRO A 40 20.02 7.59 12.69
C PRO A 40 19.86 7.77 11.16
N LYS A 41 20.16 6.74 10.36
CA LYS A 41 19.99 6.75 8.91
C LYS A 41 18.63 6.24 8.46
N SER A 42 17.80 5.69 9.37
CA SER A 42 16.48 5.19 9.03
C SER A 42 15.62 6.29 8.39
N PHE A 43 15.02 5.96 7.25
CA PHE A 43 14.13 6.92 6.58
C PHE A 43 12.82 7.18 7.35
N LEU A 44 12.57 6.43 8.44
CA LEU A 44 11.47 6.73 9.38
C LEU A 44 11.63 8.10 10.04
N HIS A 45 12.84 8.60 10.24
CA HIS A 45 13.08 9.98 10.71
C HIS A 45 12.53 11.06 9.75
N VAL A 46 12.40 10.72 8.46
CA VAL A 46 11.79 11.59 7.44
C VAL A 46 10.30 11.33 7.30
N SER A 47 9.87 10.06 7.25
CA SER A 47 8.48 9.69 6.96
C SER A 47 7.55 9.66 8.18
N ARG A 48 8.13 9.54 9.40
CA ARG A 48 7.46 9.54 10.71
C ARG A 48 8.24 10.42 11.71
N PRO A 49 8.40 11.73 11.40
CA PRO A 49 9.32 12.60 12.11
C PRO A 49 8.97 12.83 13.59
N GLU A 50 7.73 12.56 13.99
CA GLU A 50 7.28 12.64 15.39
C GLU A 50 8.00 11.64 16.31
N ILE A 51 8.70 10.63 15.76
CA ILE A 51 9.52 9.73 16.57
C ILE A 51 10.70 10.43 17.26
N ASP A 52 11.16 11.56 16.69
CA ASP A 52 12.25 12.38 17.20
C ASP A 52 11.77 13.56 18.07
N LEU A 53 10.46 13.65 18.28
CA LEU A 53 9.82 14.73 19.03
C LEU A 53 9.24 14.19 20.37
N PRO A 54 8.85 15.07 21.30
CA PRO A 54 8.23 14.66 22.54
C PRO A 54 7.01 13.75 22.33
N ASP A 55 6.78 12.83 23.27
CA ASP A 55 5.63 11.93 23.23
C ASP A 55 4.31 12.71 23.13
N GLY A 56 3.42 12.23 22.26
CA GLY A 56 2.13 12.86 21.99
C GLY A 56 2.16 14.00 20.97
N THR A 57 3.32 14.29 20.36
CA THR A 57 3.38 15.26 19.26
C THR A 57 2.53 14.76 18.08
N ASP A 58 1.68 15.63 17.57
CA ASP A 58 0.87 15.35 16.38
C ASP A 58 1.79 15.20 15.16
N CYS A 59 1.71 14.04 14.48
CA CYS A 59 2.48 13.77 13.28
C CYS A 59 2.19 14.74 12.11
N SER A 60 1.08 15.47 12.19
CA SER A 60 0.66 16.48 11.21
C SER A 60 0.92 17.93 11.70
N SER A 61 1.72 18.10 12.75
CA SER A 61 2.06 19.42 13.26
C SER A 61 3.17 20.08 12.44
N PRO A 62 3.25 21.43 12.45
CA PRO A 62 4.35 22.16 11.80
C PRO A 62 5.73 21.72 12.27
N GLU A 63 5.87 21.38 13.56
CA GLU A 63 7.12 20.92 14.16
C GLU A 63 7.53 19.56 13.58
N ALA A 64 6.56 18.66 13.37
CA ALA A 64 6.82 17.36 12.73
C ALA A 64 7.30 17.53 11.29
N TYR A 65 6.67 18.39 10.50
CA TYR A 65 7.13 18.66 9.14
C TYR A 65 8.52 19.33 9.10
N ALA A 66 8.80 20.25 10.00
CA ALA A 66 10.13 20.88 10.11
C ALA A 66 11.20 19.83 10.48
N GLN A 67 10.89 18.89 11.38
CA GLN A 67 11.78 17.77 11.72
C GLN A 67 12.00 16.84 10.54
N ALA A 68 10.95 16.50 9.76
CA ALA A 68 11.09 15.71 8.54
C ALA A 68 12.04 16.37 7.52
N ARG A 69 11.91 17.68 7.30
CA ARG A 69 12.81 18.44 6.42
C ARG A 69 14.24 18.39 6.93
N LYS A 70 14.46 18.66 8.23
CA LYS A 70 15.76 18.60 8.86
C LYS A 70 16.42 17.21 8.72
N ALA A 71 15.65 16.13 8.90
CA ALA A 71 16.14 14.76 8.75
C ALA A 71 16.54 14.46 7.29
N LEU A 72 15.73 14.87 6.31
CA LEU A 72 16.05 14.69 4.90
C LEU A 72 17.33 15.45 4.50
N ASP A 73 17.44 16.72 4.92
CA ASP A 73 18.61 17.56 4.64
C ASP A 73 19.88 16.98 5.30
N ALA A 74 19.78 16.43 6.49
CA ALA A 74 20.89 15.77 7.16
C ALA A 74 21.40 14.56 6.37
N LEU A 75 20.49 13.67 5.93
CA LEU A 75 20.84 12.49 5.13
C LEU A 75 21.46 12.85 3.76
N MET A 76 21.07 13.98 3.19
CA MET A 76 21.66 14.49 1.95
C MET A 76 23.02 15.13 2.19
N THR A 77 23.17 15.89 3.28
CA THR A 77 24.40 16.62 3.59
C THR A 77 25.54 15.70 3.99
N ASP A 78 25.26 14.61 4.72
CA ASP A 78 26.27 13.64 5.13
C ASP A 78 26.61 12.60 4.06
N GLY A 79 25.93 12.66 2.88
CA GLY A 79 26.17 11.76 1.75
C GLY A 79 25.53 10.39 1.90
N THR A 80 24.67 10.18 2.92
CA THR A 80 23.84 8.97 3.03
C THR A 80 22.87 8.86 1.85
N LEU A 81 22.26 9.98 1.48
CA LEU A 81 21.47 10.11 0.25
C LEU A 81 22.26 10.91 -0.79
N VAL A 82 22.33 10.39 -2.00
CA VAL A 82 23.02 11.00 -3.14
C VAL A 82 22.04 11.18 -4.29
N LYS A 83 22.18 12.29 -5.03
CA LYS A 83 21.36 12.55 -6.23
C LYS A 83 22.04 11.96 -7.45
N ASP A 84 21.30 11.23 -8.27
CA ASP A 84 21.80 10.78 -9.57
C ASP A 84 22.16 11.95 -10.48
N ALA A 85 23.23 11.79 -11.23
CA ALA A 85 23.72 12.83 -12.15
C ALA A 85 22.78 13.05 -13.35
N GLU A 86 22.02 12.01 -13.72
CA GLU A 86 21.12 12.03 -14.86
C GLU A 86 19.83 11.24 -14.56
N PRO A 87 18.70 11.58 -15.24
CA PRO A 87 17.47 10.83 -15.10
C PRO A 87 17.60 9.39 -15.58
N LYS A 88 16.96 8.45 -14.83
CA LYS A 88 16.97 7.00 -15.12
C LYS A 88 15.59 6.39 -14.80
N PHE A 89 15.32 5.21 -15.38
CA PHE A 89 14.35 4.26 -14.86
C PHE A 89 15.08 3.17 -14.09
N TYR A 90 14.37 2.55 -13.12
CA TYR A 90 14.93 1.44 -12.34
C TYR A 90 13.96 0.26 -12.38
N ALA A 91 14.50 -0.96 -12.38
CA ALA A 91 13.76 -2.16 -12.04
C ALA A 91 13.93 -2.42 -10.54
N TYR A 92 12.83 -2.64 -9.83
CA TYR A 92 12.81 -2.92 -8.41
C TYR A 92 12.09 -4.23 -8.13
N ARG A 93 12.84 -5.20 -7.64
CA ARG A 93 12.33 -6.52 -7.23
C ARG A 93 12.19 -6.60 -5.73
N GLN A 94 11.09 -7.17 -5.32
CA GLN A 94 10.84 -7.59 -3.95
C GLN A 94 10.62 -9.09 -3.89
N THR A 95 11.23 -9.77 -2.90
CA THR A 95 11.11 -11.21 -2.70
C THR A 95 10.66 -11.52 -1.28
N MET A 96 9.53 -12.22 -1.14
CA MET A 96 8.92 -12.62 0.13
C MET A 96 8.66 -14.12 0.11
N GLY A 97 9.56 -14.90 0.71
CA GLY A 97 9.53 -16.37 0.61
C GLY A 97 9.63 -16.83 -0.84
N SER A 98 8.64 -17.56 -1.33
CA SER A 98 8.57 -18.01 -2.73
C SER A 98 7.97 -16.97 -3.69
N HIS A 99 7.38 -15.89 -3.18
CA HIS A 99 6.79 -14.84 -4.00
C HIS A 99 7.83 -13.81 -4.41
N SER A 100 7.84 -13.43 -5.70
CA SER A 100 8.71 -12.38 -6.24
C SER A 100 7.93 -11.50 -7.20
N GLN A 101 8.07 -10.19 -7.07
CA GLN A 101 7.48 -9.19 -7.95
C GLN A 101 8.53 -8.18 -8.38
N THR A 102 8.54 -7.79 -9.66
CA THR A 102 9.50 -6.82 -10.20
C THR A 102 8.73 -5.72 -10.93
N GLY A 103 8.88 -4.50 -10.47
CA GLY A 103 8.24 -3.32 -11.04
C GLY A 103 9.24 -2.30 -11.57
N ILE A 104 8.72 -1.31 -12.26
CA ILE A 104 9.49 -0.19 -12.80
C ILE A 104 9.27 1.03 -11.88
N VAL A 105 10.36 1.61 -11.40
CA VAL A 105 10.36 2.87 -10.68
C VAL A 105 10.47 4.01 -11.69
N ALA A 106 9.50 4.90 -11.67
CA ALA A 106 9.41 6.03 -12.59
C ALA A 106 8.65 7.20 -11.94
N THR A 107 8.61 8.32 -12.64
CA THR A 107 7.62 9.37 -12.35
C THR A 107 6.47 9.29 -13.36
N PHE A 108 5.27 9.56 -12.86
CA PHE A 108 3.99 9.45 -13.57
C PHE A 108 3.31 10.80 -13.64
N ASP A 109 2.64 11.09 -14.76
CA ASP A 109 1.93 12.34 -14.95
C ASP A 109 0.69 12.42 -14.05
N THR A 110 0.62 13.42 -13.18
CA THR A 110 -0.54 13.65 -12.31
C THR A 110 -1.82 13.94 -13.08
N GLN A 111 -1.72 14.40 -14.32
CA GLN A 111 -2.88 14.59 -15.21
C GLN A 111 -3.52 13.26 -15.59
N ASP A 112 -2.76 12.16 -15.68
CA ASP A 112 -3.31 10.83 -15.90
C ASP A 112 -4.17 10.35 -14.71
N TYR A 113 -3.82 10.77 -13.48
CA TYR A 113 -4.67 10.56 -12.30
C TYR A 113 -6.00 11.32 -12.41
N LEU A 114 -5.96 12.61 -12.75
CA LEU A 114 -7.15 13.45 -12.90
C LEU A 114 -8.04 13.01 -14.07
N ALA A 115 -7.44 12.51 -15.13
CA ALA A 115 -8.16 12.02 -16.31
C ALA A 115 -8.75 10.60 -16.13
N GLY A 116 -8.51 9.93 -14.99
CA GLY A 116 -8.99 8.58 -14.74
C GLY A 116 -8.24 7.49 -15.50
N VAL A 117 -7.07 7.79 -16.06
CA VAL A 117 -6.14 6.80 -16.62
C VAL A 117 -5.53 5.96 -15.50
N LEU A 118 -5.28 6.59 -14.34
CA LEU A 118 -4.93 5.90 -13.09
C LEU A 118 -6.21 5.68 -12.28
N LYS A 119 -6.72 4.45 -12.32
CA LYS A 119 -7.98 4.07 -11.68
C LYS A 119 -7.79 3.77 -10.20
N GLN A 120 -8.81 4.11 -9.42
CA GLN A 120 -8.85 3.96 -7.97
C GLN A 120 -9.89 2.93 -7.60
N HIS A 121 -9.67 2.19 -6.52
CA HIS A 121 -10.64 1.30 -5.91
C HIS A 121 -10.97 1.65 -4.44
N GLU A 122 -10.30 2.69 -3.90
CA GLU A 122 -10.51 3.19 -2.54
C GLU A 122 -10.65 4.72 -2.54
N LYS A 123 -11.56 5.24 -1.70
CA LYS A 123 -11.70 6.69 -1.49
C LYS A 123 -10.63 7.21 -0.56
N THR A 124 -10.03 8.32 -0.93
CA THR A 124 -9.11 9.04 -0.05
C THR A 124 -9.85 9.78 1.07
N ARG A 125 -9.17 9.99 2.18
CA ARG A 125 -9.63 10.80 3.30
C ARG A 125 -8.96 12.17 3.22
N LYS A 126 -9.77 13.22 3.35
CA LYS A 126 -9.28 14.60 3.22
C LYS A 126 -8.16 14.93 4.21
N ASP A 127 -8.27 14.49 5.46
CA ASP A 127 -7.25 14.71 6.49
C ASP A 127 -5.89 14.11 6.12
N LYS A 128 -5.90 12.90 5.51
CA LYS A 128 -4.68 12.21 5.05
C LYS A 128 -4.10 12.84 3.79
N GLU A 129 -4.96 13.30 2.90
CA GLU A 129 -4.55 14.03 1.70
C GLU A 129 -3.92 15.38 2.08
N ASP A 130 -4.56 16.14 2.97
CA ASP A 130 -4.04 17.41 3.49
C ASP A 130 -2.66 17.21 4.15
N ASP A 131 -2.50 16.18 4.97
CA ASP A 131 -1.25 15.83 5.61
C ASP A 131 -0.14 15.52 4.58
N ARG A 132 -0.42 14.67 3.59
CA ARG A 132 0.59 14.31 2.58
C ARG A 132 0.92 15.45 1.63
N THR A 133 -0.03 16.31 1.29
CA THR A 133 0.22 17.53 0.50
C THR A 133 1.18 18.48 1.24
N ARG A 134 0.94 18.73 2.53
CA ARG A 134 1.84 19.54 3.36
C ARG A 134 3.23 18.93 3.50
N HIS A 135 3.29 17.59 3.59
CA HIS A 135 4.57 16.90 3.63
C HIS A 135 5.37 17.10 2.35
N ILE A 136 4.74 16.98 1.16
CA ILE A 136 5.38 17.26 -0.14
C ILE A 136 5.83 18.73 -0.19
N GLU A 137 4.97 19.66 0.18
CA GLU A 137 5.25 21.10 0.20
C GLU A 137 6.48 21.42 1.06
N THR A 138 6.50 20.89 2.28
CA THR A 138 7.60 21.19 3.22
C THR A 138 8.92 20.58 2.78
N LEU A 139 8.89 19.36 2.24
CA LEU A 139 10.11 18.65 1.83
C LEU A 139 10.53 18.97 0.38
N SER A 140 9.67 19.60 -0.39
CA SER A 140 9.84 19.75 -1.84
C SER A 140 10.21 18.42 -2.50
N ALA A 141 9.56 17.34 -2.08
CA ALA A 141 9.89 15.98 -2.52
C ALA A 141 8.77 14.96 -2.28
N HIS A 142 8.66 14.00 -3.17
CA HIS A 142 7.95 12.75 -2.95
C HIS A 142 8.90 11.75 -2.27
N THR A 143 8.62 11.38 -1.04
CA THR A 143 9.49 10.57 -0.17
C THR A 143 9.10 9.10 -0.07
N GLY A 144 7.96 8.73 -0.63
CA GLY A 144 7.47 7.35 -0.69
C GLY A 144 6.72 7.09 -2.01
N PRO A 145 7.08 6.04 -2.75
CA PRO A 145 6.44 5.76 -4.03
C PRO A 145 4.99 5.32 -3.85
N ALA A 146 4.10 5.70 -4.77
CA ALA A 146 2.83 5.02 -4.93
C ALA A 146 3.07 3.62 -5.52
N PHE A 147 2.16 2.69 -5.27
CA PHE A 147 2.20 1.34 -5.79
C PHE A 147 1.13 1.20 -6.86
N LEU A 148 1.55 1.06 -8.11
CA LEU A 148 0.67 0.96 -9.27
C LEU A 148 0.75 -0.44 -9.88
N THR A 149 -0.27 -0.79 -10.66
CA THR A 149 -0.28 -2.01 -11.46
C THR A 149 -0.94 -1.77 -12.82
N TYR A 150 -0.58 -2.59 -13.78
CA TYR A 150 -1.12 -2.57 -15.14
C TYR A 150 -1.35 -4.00 -15.63
N ARG A 151 -2.21 -4.17 -16.64
CA ARG A 151 -2.39 -5.47 -17.32
C ARG A 151 -1.11 -5.81 -18.06
N ASP A 152 -0.58 -6.99 -17.86
CA ASP A 152 0.72 -7.45 -18.34
C ASP A 152 0.98 -7.12 -19.81
N ASP A 153 2.21 -6.69 -20.10
CA ASP A 153 2.71 -6.47 -21.45
C ASP A 153 4.10 -7.14 -21.61
N LYS A 154 4.18 -8.10 -22.50
CA LYS A 154 5.40 -8.90 -22.72
C LYS A 154 6.60 -8.09 -23.21
N ALA A 155 6.38 -6.99 -23.92
CA ALA A 155 7.48 -6.15 -24.39
C ALA A 155 8.10 -5.39 -23.23
N ILE A 156 7.28 -4.89 -22.30
CA ILE A 156 7.76 -4.26 -21.05
C ILE A 156 8.51 -5.29 -20.20
N ASP A 157 7.97 -6.52 -20.06
CA ASP A 157 8.61 -7.59 -19.29
C ASP A 157 10.00 -7.95 -19.82
N LEU A 158 10.19 -7.93 -21.16
CA LEU A 158 11.50 -8.19 -21.77
C LEU A 158 12.53 -7.14 -21.38
N ILE A 159 12.19 -5.85 -21.44
CA ILE A 159 13.08 -4.76 -21.06
C ILE A 159 13.49 -4.87 -19.58
N VAL A 160 12.51 -5.14 -18.71
CA VAL A 160 12.77 -5.34 -17.27
C VAL A 160 13.67 -6.56 -17.05
N SER A 161 13.37 -7.68 -17.71
CA SER A 161 14.16 -8.91 -17.63
C SER A 161 15.61 -8.71 -18.07
N ASP A 162 15.83 -7.97 -19.14
CA ASP A 162 17.18 -7.65 -19.65
C ASP A 162 17.96 -6.77 -18.67
N ALA A 163 17.32 -5.79 -18.04
CA ALA A 163 17.92 -4.99 -16.98
C ALA A 163 18.33 -5.86 -15.79
N CYS A 164 17.47 -6.80 -15.38
CA CYS A 164 17.71 -7.69 -14.25
C CYS A 164 18.83 -8.74 -14.45
N ARG A 165 19.35 -8.89 -15.67
CA ARG A 165 20.55 -9.74 -15.95
C ARG A 165 21.87 -9.06 -15.64
N LYS A 166 21.85 -7.75 -15.44
CA LYS A 166 23.05 -6.96 -15.10
C LYS A 166 23.35 -7.05 -13.60
N ALA A 167 24.51 -6.56 -13.20
CA ALA A 167 24.80 -6.38 -11.78
C ALA A 167 23.77 -5.41 -11.16
N PRO A 168 23.18 -5.76 -10.00
CA PRO A 168 22.24 -4.87 -9.34
C PRO A 168 22.94 -3.65 -8.74
N LEU A 169 22.20 -2.53 -8.69
CA LEU A 169 22.59 -1.34 -7.94
C LEU A 169 22.52 -1.60 -6.43
N TYR A 170 21.44 -2.31 -6.00
CA TYR A 170 21.25 -2.74 -4.62
C TYR A 170 20.78 -4.19 -4.59
N ASP A 171 21.25 -4.92 -3.59
CA ASP A 171 20.77 -6.27 -3.28
C ASP A 171 20.95 -6.51 -1.77
N PHE A 172 19.83 -6.51 -1.03
CA PHE A 172 19.84 -6.68 0.42
C PHE A 172 18.54 -7.33 0.92
N VAL A 173 18.60 -7.88 2.12
CA VAL A 173 17.45 -8.41 2.85
C VAL A 173 17.16 -7.49 4.03
N ALA A 174 15.92 -7.00 4.13
CA ALA A 174 15.48 -6.17 5.24
C ALA A 174 15.25 -7.01 6.52
N PRO A 175 15.17 -6.39 7.72
CA PRO A 175 14.99 -7.12 8.99
C PRO A 175 13.73 -7.99 9.05
N ASP A 176 12.70 -7.68 8.27
CA ASP A 176 11.47 -8.48 8.15
C ASP A 176 11.60 -9.68 7.18
N GLY A 177 12.79 -9.94 6.66
CA GLY A 177 13.09 -11.06 5.76
C GLY A 177 12.71 -10.83 4.29
N ILE A 178 12.26 -9.61 3.94
CA ILE A 178 11.96 -9.24 2.55
C ILE A 178 13.25 -8.89 1.82
N GLY A 179 13.50 -9.57 0.69
CA GLY A 179 14.60 -9.24 -0.23
C GLY A 179 14.25 -8.05 -1.12
N HIS A 180 15.22 -7.16 -1.32
CA HIS A 180 15.09 -5.98 -2.16
C HIS A 180 16.27 -5.91 -3.12
N THR A 181 16.00 -5.97 -4.42
CA THR A 181 17.02 -5.87 -5.46
C THR A 181 16.63 -4.77 -6.44
N VAL A 182 17.57 -3.89 -6.76
CA VAL A 182 17.35 -2.76 -7.67
C VAL A 182 18.36 -2.78 -8.80
N TRP A 183 17.92 -2.53 -10.02
CA TRP A 183 18.76 -2.38 -11.19
C TRP A 183 18.46 -1.06 -11.89
N GLU A 184 19.46 -0.46 -12.51
CA GLU A 184 19.27 0.63 -13.46
C GLU A 184 18.86 0.05 -14.82
N ILE A 185 17.75 0.53 -15.38
CA ILE A 185 17.34 0.15 -16.74
C ILE A 185 18.23 0.88 -17.75
N GLY A 186 18.56 2.12 -17.45
CA GLY A 186 19.49 2.93 -18.22
C GLY A 186 19.23 4.43 -18.06
N PRO A 187 20.13 5.28 -18.58
CA PRO A 187 19.88 6.71 -18.63
C PRO A 187 18.72 7.04 -19.56
N ALA A 188 18.08 8.19 -19.34
CA ALA A 188 16.92 8.63 -20.11
C ALA A 188 17.15 8.67 -21.64
N THR A 189 18.41 8.78 -22.06
CA THR A 189 18.83 8.80 -23.46
C THR A 189 19.05 7.41 -24.07
N SER A 190 18.80 6.34 -23.33
CA SER A 190 18.95 4.97 -23.84
C SER A 190 17.74 4.52 -24.64
N CYS A 191 17.97 3.69 -25.68
CA CYS A 191 16.87 3.11 -26.46
C CYS A 191 15.84 2.36 -25.60
N ALA A 192 16.29 1.68 -24.53
CA ALA A 192 15.39 0.97 -23.61
C ALA A 192 14.44 1.94 -22.86
N CYS A 193 14.92 3.13 -22.52
CA CYS A 193 14.09 4.15 -21.87
C CYS A 193 13.07 4.74 -22.84
N ASP A 194 13.47 5.04 -24.08
CA ASP A 194 12.56 5.53 -25.12
C ASP A 194 11.47 4.49 -25.42
N GLU A 195 11.85 3.23 -25.56
CA GLU A 195 10.93 2.11 -25.80
C GLU A 195 9.94 1.94 -24.63
N LEU A 196 10.39 2.05 -23.37
CA LEU A 196 9.49 2.01 -22.22
C LEU A 196 8.45 3.13 -22.27
N VAL A 197 8.86 4.36 -22.57
CA VAL A 197 7.94 5.50 -22.67
C VAL A 197 6.89 5.24 -23.76
N GLU A 198 7.30 4.73 -24.92
CA GLU A 198 6.39 4.39 -26.01
C GLU A 198 5.43 3.25 -25.67
N LEU A 199 5.91 2.20 -25.00
CA LEU A 199 5.09 1.07 -24.57
C LEU A 199 4.06 1.52 -23.54
N PHE A 200 4.46 2.26 -22.53
CA PHE A 200 3.53 2.79 -21.53
C PHE A 200 2.54 3.80 -22.11
N ALA A 201 2.90 4.55 -23.15
CA ALA A 201 1.95 5.42 -23.85
C ALA A 201 0.79 4.63 -24.50
N ARG A 202 0.97 3.35 -24.79
CA ARG A 202 -0.06 2.44 -25.33
C ARG A 202 -0.91 1.79 -24.23
N ILE A 203 -0.47 1.79 -22.96
CA ILE A 203 -1.26 1.27 -21.84
C ILE A 203 -2.42 2.24 -21.58
N PRO A 204 -3.68 1.79 -21.80
CA PRO A 204 -4.84 2.69 -21.74
C PRO A 204 -5.19 3.08 -20.30
N VAL A 205 -4.97 2.18 -19.35
CA VAL A 205 -5.27 2.40 -17.93
C VAL A 205 -4.27 1.64 -17.05
N ALA A 206 -4.01 2.19 -15.88
CA ALA A 206 -3.34 1.50 -14.78
C ALA A 206 -4.17 1.68 -13.49
N TYR A 207 -3.78 0.98 -12.45
CA TYR A 207 -4.56 0.91 -11.21
C TYR A 207 -3.67 1.24 -10.03
N ILE A 208 -4.18 2.02 -9.09
CA ILE A 208 -3.49 2.26 -7.82
C ILE A 208 -3.74 1.05 -6.93
N ALA A 209 -2.69 0.28 -6.69
CA ALA A 209 -2.73 -0.87 -5.78
C ALA A 209 -2.63 -0.43 -4.31
N ASP A 210 -1.70 0.49 -4.01
CA ASP A 210 -1.52 1.08 -2.69
C ASP A 210 -1.00 2.52 -2.83
N GLY A 211 -1.24 3.37 -1.82
CA GLY A 211 -0.82 4.78 -1.85
C GLY A 211 -1.84 5.71 -2.52
N HIS A 212 -3.14 5.43 -2.39
CA HIS A 212 -4.20 6.32 -2.88
C HIS A 212 -4.05 7.75 -2.35
N HIS A 213 -3.74 7.93 -1.05
CA HIS A 213 -3.51 9.25 -0.46
C HIS A 213 -2.24 9.92 -0.99
N ARG A 214 -1.18 9.15 -1.30
CA ARG A 214 0.06 9.67 -1.91
C ARG A 214 -0.21 10.17 -3.32
N SER A 215 -0.95 9.42 -4.13
CA SER A 215 -1.33 9.81 -5.50
C SER A 215 -2.25 11.02 -5.51
N ALA A 216 -3.24 11.08 -4.63
CA ALA A 216 -4.16 12.20 -4.50
C ALA A 216 -3.44 13.48 -4.05
N ALA A 217 -2.59 13.39 -3.03
CA ALA A 217 -1.80 14.51 -2.53
C ALA A 217 -0.83 15.05 -3.59
N ALA A 218 -0.17 14.17 -4.33
CA ALA A 218 0.70 14.58 -5.43
C ALA A 218 -0.06 15.29 -6.55
N SER A 219 -1.26 14.79 -6.90
CA SER A 219 -2.11 15.41 -7.90
C SER A 219 -2.61 16.80 -7.46
N ARG A 220 -2.95 16.93 -6.17
CA ARG A 220 -3.35 18.21 -5.59
C ARG A 220 -2.17 19.20 -5.55
N TYR A 221 -1.00 18.76 -5.10
CA TYR A 221 0.23 19.57 -5.13
C TYR A 221 0.52 20.08 -6.55
N ALA A 222 0.42 19.21 -7.56
CA ALA A 222 0.60 19.58 -8.96
C ALA A 222 -0.41 20.65 -9.42
N GLN A 223 -1.68 20.56 -9.03
CA GLN A 223 -2.71 21.55 -9.33
C GLN A 223 -2.40 22.90 -8.69
N GLU A 224 -2.01 22.90 -7.41
CA GLU A 224 -1.64 24.13 -6.67
C GLU A 224 -0.40 24.79 -7.26
N HIS A 225 0.48 24.04 -7.95
CA HIS A 225 1.66 24.51 -8.67
C HIS A 225 1.47 24.59 -10.21
N SER A 226 0.23 24.62 -10.70
CA SER A 226 -0.12 24.78 -12.13
C SER A 226 0.51 23.72 -13.05
N PHE A 227 0.87 22.54 -12.52
CA PHE A 227 1.56 21.45 -13.24
C PHE A 227 2.91 21.85 -13.84
N GLU A 228 3.58 22.83 -13.26
CA GLU A 228 4.86 23.31 -13.77
C GLU A 228 6.04 22.45 -13.30
N GLY A 229 7.02 22.24 -14.19
CA GLY A 229 8.28 21.56 -13.88
C GLY A 229 8.08 20.16 -13.30
N GLU A 230 8.75 19.89 -12.20
CA GLU A 230 8.73 18.58 -11.51
C GLU A 230 7.43 18.36 -10.70
N SER A 231 6.68 19.43 -10.33
CA SER A 231 5.42 19.31 -9.60
C SER A 231 4.37 18.49 -10.35
N ARG A 232 4.45 18.44 -11.68
CA ARG A 232 3.57 17.65 -12.55
C ARG A 232 3.74 16.14 -12.34
N TRP A 233 4.87 15.69 -11.84
CA TRP A 233 5.28 14.30 -11.84
C TRP A 233 5.32 13.74 -10.43
N PHE A 234 4.74 12.56 -10.22
CA PHE A 234 4.83 11.87 -8.94
C PHE A 234 5.51 10.53 -9.06
N MET A 235 6.24 10.14 -8.04
CA MET A 235 7.02 8.91 -8.00
C MET A 235 6.14 7.70 -7.67
N ALA A 236 6.27 6.63 -8.46
CA ALA A 236 5.62 5.36 -8.20
C ALA A 236 6.47 4.18 -8.68
N VAL A 237 6.11 3.00 -8.18
CA VAL A 237 6.57 1.71 -8.72
C VAL A 237 5.37 1.02 -9.35
N ILE A 238 5.48 0.64 -10.62
CA ILE A 238 4.41 -0.02 -11.36
C ILE A 238 4.79 -1.46 -11.68
N PHE A 239 3.88 -2.40 -11.39
CA PHE A 239 4.09 -3.84 -11.54
C PHE A 239 3.09 -4.44 -12.52
N PRO A 240 3.46 -5.49 -13.27
CA PRO A 240 2.50 -6.30 -14.01
C PRO A 240 1.54 -6.99 -13.03
N ALA A 241 0.26 -7.04 -13.37
CA ALA A 241 -0.81 -7.51 -12.48
C ALA A 241 -0.61 -8.97 -12.03
N SER A 242 -0.09 -9.82 -12.92
CA SER A 242 0.16 -11.24 -12.62
C SER A 242 1.21 -11.49 -11.54
N GLN A 243 2.06 -10.49 -11.23
CA GLN A 243 3.09 -10.60 -10.22
C GLN A 243 2.65 -10.10 -8.83
N LEU A 244 1.45 -9.54 -8.71
CA LEU A 244 0.99 -8.98 -7.44
C LEU A 244 0.43 -10.03 -6.50
N LYS A 245 0.62 -9.79 -5.22
CA LYS A 245 0.04 -10.60 -4.14
C LYS A 245 -0.80 -9.72 -3.23
N ILE A 246 -2.07 -10.06 -3.14
CA ILE A 246 -2.99 -9.49 -2.15
C ILE A 246 -3.17 -10.50 -1.03
N LEU A 247 -3.02 -10.06 0.20
CA LEU A 247 -3.36 -10.81 1.40
C LEU A 247 -4.71 -10.33 1.93
N ALA A 248 -5.34 -11.16 2.74
CA ALA A 248 -6.60 -10.81 3.37
C ALA A 248 -6.44 -9.62 4.31
N TYR A 249 -7.47 -8.80 4.39
CA TYR A 249 -7.66 -7.86 5.46
C TYR A 249 -8.70 -8.45 6.42
N ASN A 250 -8.25 -8.92 7.57
CA ASN A 250 -9.08 -9.61 8.56
C ASN A 250 -9.83 -8.61 9.44
N ARG A 251 -10.92 -9.04 10.07
CA ARG A 251 -11.76 -8.23 10.96
C ARG A 251 -11.74 -8.77 12.37
N LEU A 252 -11.66 -7.86 13.32
CA LEU A 252 -11.78 -8.11 14.74
C LEU A 252 -12.92 -7.26 15.28
N VAL A 253 -13.86 -7.87 16.01
CA VAL A 253 -15.00 -7.17 16.57
C VAL A 253 -15.00 -7.29 18.07
N ARG A 254 -15.09 -6.16 18.77
CA ARG A 254 -14.90 -6.04 20.21
C ARG A 254 -16.00 -6.71 21.02
N ASP A 255 -17.26 -6.63 20.55
CA ASP A 255 -18.41 -7.15 21.28
C ASP A 255 -19.47 -7.71 20.31
N LEU A 256 -20.43 -8.46 20.83
CA LEU A 256 -21.52 -9.06 20.08
C LEU A 256 -22.79 -8.20 20.03
N ASN A 257 -22.69 -6.89 20.22
CA ASN A 257 -23.83 -5.96 20.20
C ASN A 257 -24.94 -6.35 21.22
N GLY A 258 -24.52 -6.80 22.39
CA GLY A 258 -25.44 -7.22 23.47
C GLY A 258 -26.06 -8.62 23.30
N LEU A 259 -25.76 -9.32 22.22
CA LEU A 259 -26.24 -10.69 22.01
C LEU A 259 -25.49 -11.69 22.89
N SER A 260 -26.21 -12.68 23.39
CA SER A 260 -25.58 -13.87 23.94
C SER A 260 -24.89 -14.69 22.86
N PRO A 261 -23.93 -15.57 23.21
CA PRO A 261 -23.29 -16.47 22.24
C PRO A 261 -24.28 -17.32 21.42
N TYR A 262 -25.36 -17.75 22.06
CA TYR A 262 -26.39 -18.54 21.38
C TYR A 262 -27.18 -17.70 20.36
N GLU A 263 -27.61 -16.49 20.73
CA GLU A 263 -28.33 -15.59 19.84
C GLU A 263 -27.46 -15.17 18.66
N PHE A 264 -26.18 -14.88 18.90
CA PHE A 264 -25.23 -14.57 17.83
C PHE A 264 -25.11 -15.72 16.83
N MET A 265 -24.90 -16.96 17.28
CA MET A 265 -24.82 -18.13 16.41
C MET A 265 -26.13 -18.40 15.68
N SER A 266 -27.29 -18.16 16.31
CA SER A 266 -28.61 -18.27 15.67
C SER A 266 -28.75 -17.26 14.52
N ARG A 267 -28.41 -15.99 14.74
CA ARG A 267 -28.47 -14.94 13.71
C ARG A 267 -27.46 -15.20 12.58
N LEU A 268 -26.26 -15.70 12.93
CA LEU A 268 -25.25 -16.07 11.93
C LEU A 268 -25.79 -17.13 10.96
N SER A 269 -26.48 -18.15 11.47
CA SER A 269 -27.01 -19.26 10.66
C SER A 269 -28.12 -18.85 9.68
N GLU A 270 -28.69 -17.68 9.82
CA GLU A 270 -29.71 -17.16 8.88
C GLU A 270 -29.10 -16.84 7.49
N ASN A 271 -27.82 -16.48 7.43
CA ASN A 271 -27.17 -16.02 6.21
C ASN A 271 -25.92 -16.81 5.84
N PHE A 272 -25.40 -17.66 6.74
CA PHE A 272 -24.15 -18.41 6.53
C PHE A 272 -24.38 -19.90 6.80
N ARG A 273 -23.75 -20.76 5.97
CA ARG A 273 -23.58 -22.16 6.29
C ARG A 273 -22.38 -22.29 7.23
N ILE A 274 -22.57 -22.97 8.34
CA ILE A 274 -21.60 -23.06 9.43
C ILE A 274 -20.90 -24.42 9.39
N GLY A 275 -19.56 -24.42 9.38
CA GLY A 275 -18.74 -25.64 9.41
C GLY A 275 -18.51 -26.28 8.03
N GLU A 276 -18.93 -25.63 6.96
CA GLU A 276 -18.78 -26.13 5.60
C GLU A 276 -18.08 -25.07 4.72
N LYS A 277 -17.21 -25.53 3.82
CA LYS A 277 -16.65 -24.67 2.76
C LYS A 277 -17.61 -24.65 1.58
N GLY A 278 -17.72 -23.48 0.95
CA GLY A 278 -18.57 -23.23 -0.21
C GLY A 278 -17.85 -22.47 -1.31
N GLU A 279 -18.59 -21.90 -2.22
CA GLU A 279 -18.08 -21.06 -3.30
C GLU A 279 -17.35 -19.82 -2.76
N ARG A 280 -17.95 -19.17 -1.74
CA ARG A 280 -17.41 -18.05 -1.01
C ARG A 280 -17.26 -18.41 0.46
N ASN A 281 -16.18 -17.98 1.09
CA ASN A 281 -15.86 -18.41 2.45
C ASN A 281 -15.19 -17.28 3.26
N CYS A 282 -15.31 -17.40 4.58
CA CYS A 282 -14.37 -16.87 5.54
C CYS A 282 -14.28 -17.82 6.73
N ARG A 283 -13.30 -17.63 7.60
CA ARG A 283 -13.22 -18.38 8.86
C ARG A 283 -13.49 -17.46 10.03
N MET A 284 -14.32 -17.91 10.94
CA MET A 284 -14.63 -17.21 12.18
C MET A 284 -13.89 -17.86 13.34
N TYR A 285 -13.23 -17.05 14.17
CA TYR A 285 -12.71 -17.48 15.46
C TYR A 285 -13.61 -16.96 16.57
N PHE A 286 -14.27 -17.87 17.27
CA PHE A 286 -15.23 -17.56 18.32
C PHE A 286 -15.23 -18.66 19.39
N ASN A 287 -15.30 -18.29 20.67
CA ASN A 287 -15.29 -19.23 21.80
C ASN A 287 -14.17 -20.29 21.70
N GLY A 288 -12.94 -19.84 21.41
CA GLY A 288 -11.75 -20.67 21.39
C GLY A 288 -11.63 -21.63 20.20
N ARG A 289 -12.44 -21.46 19.15
CA ARG A 289 -12.37 -22.34 17.97
C ARG A 289 -12.55 -21.62 16.65
N TRP A 290 -11.87 -22.13 15.62
CA TRP A 290 -12.10 -21.77 14.22
C TRP A 290 -13.30 -22.52 13.64
N THR A 291 -14.11 -21.83 12.86
CA THR A 291 -15.27 -22.39 12.17
C THR A 291 -15.34 -21.79 10.76
N ASP A 292 -15.46 -22.63 9.75
CA ASP A 292 -15.68 -22.19 8.37
C ASP A 292 -17.11 -21.63 8.25
N LEU A 293 -17.22 -20.49 7.56
CA LEU A 293 -18.50 -19.88 7.16
C LEU A 293 -18.52 -19.81 5.65
N SER A 294 -19.62 -20.21 5.03
CA SER A 294 -19.75 -20.13 3.58
C SER A 294 -21.12 -19.62 3.14
N TRP A 295 -21.15 -19.11 1.92
CA TRP A 295 -22.38 -18.60 1.27
C TRP A 295 -22.28 -18.71 -0.25
N SER A 296 -23.38 -18.39 -0.92
CA SER A 296 -23.43 -18.24 -2.37
C SER A 296 -23.80 -16.81 -2.73
N VAL A 297 -23.18 -16.28 -3.77
CA VAL A 297 -23.49 -14.94 -4.29
C VAL A 297 -24.79 -15.01 -5.09
N PRO A 298 -25.83 -14.22 -4.77
CA PRO A 298 -27.07 -14.21 -5.55
C PRO A 298 -26.81 -13.80 -7.01
N PRO A 299 -27.51 -14.42 -7.98
CA PRO A 299 -27.41 -14.00 -9.38
C PRO A 299 -27.76 -12.52 -9.56
N GLY A 300 -26.97 -11.82 -10.36
CA GLY A 300 -27.18 -10.39 -10.64
C GLY A 300 -26.60 -9.43 -9.59
N THR A 301 -25.87 -9.95 -8.59
CA THR A 301 -25.09 -9.11 -7.67
C THR A 301 -24.00 -8.38 -8.44
N ASP A 302 -23.82 -7.09 -8.17
CA ASP A 302 -22.76 -6.30 -8.78
C ASP A 302 -21.35 -6.71 -8.29
N VAL A 303 -20.32 -6.16 -8.95
CA VAL A 303 -18.93 -6.52 -8.66
C VAL A 303 -18.48 -6.19 -7.23
N VAL A 304 -19.06 -5.17 -6.59
CA VAL A 304 -18.73 -4.80 -5.20
C VAL A 304 -19.50 -5.69 -4.22
N GLY A 305 -20.78 -5.89 -4.46
CA GLY A 305 -21.64 -6.74 -3.62
C GLY A 305 -21.22 -8.21 -3.64
N SER A 306 -20.51 -8.66 -4.70
CA SER A 306 -20.00 -10.03 -4.81
C SER A 306 -18.76 -10.31 -3.97
N LEU A 307 -18.11 -9.27 -3.41
CA LEU A 307 -16.95 -9.43 -2.54
C LEU A 307 -17.32 -10.07 -1.21
N ASP A 308 -16.46 -10.94 -0.70
CA ASP A 308 -16.62 -11.59 0.60
C ASP A 308 -16.75 -10.57 1.74
N VAL A 309 -15.97 -9.50 1.65
CA VAL A 309 -16.00 -8.39 2.62
C VAL A 309 -17.33 -7.63 2.60
N SER A 310 -17.94 -7.47 1.42
CA SER A 310 -19.27 -6.84 1.27
C SER A 310 -20.36 -7.73 1.85
N TYR A 311 -20.33 -9.01 1.54
CA TYR A 311 -21.30 -9.97 2.06
C TYR A 311 -21.25 -10.04 3.60
N LEU A 312 -20.04 -10.13 4.17
CA LEU A 312 -19.89 -10.11 5.63
C LEU A 312 -20.43 -8.82 6.25
N GLN A 313 -20.16 -7.66 5.62
CA GLN A 313 -20.66 -6.37 6.05
C GLN A 313 -22.17 -6.33 6.04
N ASP A 314 -22.80 -6.72 4.93
CA ASP A 314 -24.23 -6.54 4.69
C ASP A 314 -25.08 -7.59 5.40
N LYS A 315 -24.53 -8.79 5.67
CA LYS A 315 -25.28 -9.92 6.24
C LYS A 315 -24.98 -10.19 7.71
N LEU A 316 -23.87 -9.64 8.24
CA LEU A 316 -23.48 -9.88 9.63
C LEU A 316 -23.09 -8.60 10.37
N LEU A 317 -22.09 -7.86 9.87
CA LEU A 317 -21.53 -6.74 10.64
C LEU A 317 -22.57 -5.64 10.87
N ALA A 318 -23.31 -5.22 9.85
CA ALA A 318 -24.32 -4.19 9.98
C ALA A 318 -25.60 -4.70 10.67
N PRO A 319 -26.29 -5.74 10.18
CA PRO A 319 -27.61 -6.11 10.72
C PRO A 319 -27.55 -6.83 12.07
N VAL A 320 -26.49 -7.56 12.39
CA VAL A 320 -26.38 -8.37 13.59
C VAL A 320 -25.49 -7.71 14.63
N LEU A 321 -24.29 -7.27 14.24
CA LEU A 321 -23.32 -6.66 15.15
C LEU A 321 -23.46 -5.13 15.24
N GLY A 322 -24.35 -4.52 14.45
CA GLY A 322 -24.67 -3.09 14.52
C GLY A 322 -23.53 -2.18 14.02
N ILE A 323 -22.58 -2.72 13.23
CA ILE A 323 -21.43 -1.98 12.66
C ILE A 323 -21.86 -1.43 11.29
N GLY A 324 -22.41 -0.23 11.25
CA GLY A 324 -22.94 0.38 10.02
C GLY A 324 -21.85 0.88 9.08
N ASP A 325 -20.91 1.69 9.57
CA ASP A 325 -19.76 2.15 8.81
C ASP A 325 -18.45 1.71 9.49
N PRO A 326 -17.76 0.70 8.94
CA PRO A 326 -16.56 0.15 9.55
C PRO A 326 -15.36 1.12 9.53
N ARG A 327 -15.46 2.29 8.85
CA ARG A 327 -14.42 3.32 8.86
C ARG A 327 -14.45 4.16 10.14
N THR A 328 -15.60 4.26 10.78
CA THR A 328 -15.85 5.16 11.91
C THR A 328 -16.28 4.44 13.19
N ASP A 329 -16.73 3.19 13.10
CA ASP A 329 -17.13 2.40 14.28
C ASP A 329 -15.90 1.88 15.02
N GLY A 330 -15.70 2.34 16.26
CA GLY A 330 -14.56 1.92 17.11
C GLY A 330 -14.67 0.49 17.67
N ARG A 331 -15.75 -0.25 17.39
CA ARG A 331 -15.92 -1.65 17.83
C ARG A 331 -15.36 -2.65 16.83
N ILE A 332 -15.01 -2.20 15.61
CA ILE A 332 -14.31 -3.01 14.63
C ILE A 332 -12.88 -2.53 14.44
N SER A 333 -11.95 -3.46 14.33
CA SER A 333 -10.57 -3.21 13.93
C SER A 333 -10.15 -4.17 12.83
N PHE A 334 -9.05 -3.83 12.16
CA PHE A 334 -8.59 -4.56 10.98
C PHE A 334 -7.15 -5.04 11.18
N MET A 335 -6.88 -6.26 10.72
CA MET A 335 -5.54 -6.84 10.80
C MET A 335 -5.13 -7.43 9.43
N GLY A 336 -3.97 -7.00 8.91
CA GLY A 336 -3.42 -7.55 7.67
C GLY A 336 -3.13 -9.04 7.80
N GLY A 337 -3.41 -9.80 6.75
CA GLY A 337 -3.24 -11.27 6.74
C GLY A 337 -1.80 -11.74 6.95
N ILE A 338 -0.82 -10.84 6.81
CA ILE A 338 0.60 -11.14 7.11
C ILE A 338 0.82 -11.58 8.56
N ARG A 339 -0.01 -11.12 9.51
CA ARG A 339 0.10 -11.45 10.94
C ARG A 339 -0.39 -12.86 11.27
N GLY A 340 -1.20 -13.46 10.41
CA GLY A 340 -1.64 -14.85 10.51
C GLY A 340 -2.77 -15.11 11.50
N ASP A 341 -3.26 -16.35 11.50
CA ASP A 341 -4.42 -16.79 12.27
C ASP A 341 -4.15 -16.84 13.78
N ALA A 342 -2.92 -17.12 14.18
CA ALA A 342 -2.56 -17.25 15.59
C ALA A 342 -2.71 -15.90 16.32
N GLU A 343 -2.35 -14.79 15.67
CA GLU A 343 -2.51 -13.46 16.26
C GLU A 343 -3.99 -13.04 16.31
N LEU A 344 -4.80 -13.39 15.29
CA LEU A 344 -6.25 -13.19 15.34
C LEU A 344 -6.89 -13.92 16.52
N ALA A 345 -6.54 -15.20 16.71
CA ALA A 345 -7.04 -16.00 17.81
C ALA A 345 -6.62 -15.41 19.18
N ALA A 346 -5.34 -15.00 19.31
CA ALA A 346 -4.82 -14.42 20.54
C ALA A 346 -5.57 -13.12 20.94
N LYS A 347 -5.98 -12.28 19.96
CA LYS A 347 -6.76 -11.06 20.20
C LYS A 347 -8.19 -11.35 20.71
N VAL A 348 -8.75 -12.51 20.38
CA VAL A 348 -10.04 -12.95 20.93
C VAL A 348 -9.84 -13.62 22.27
N ASP A 349 -8.86 -14.51 22.41
CA ASP A 349 -8.57 -15.24 23.65
C ASP A 349 -8.15 -14.32 24.80
N SER A 350 -7.52 -13.18 24.50
CA SER A 350 -7.20 -12.14 25.50
C SER A 350 -8.44 -11.38 26.03
N GLY A 351 -9.60 -11.54 25.39
CA GLY A 351 -10.82 -10.78 25.70
C GLY A 351 -10.83 -9.35 25.14
N GLU A 352 -9.82 -8.97 24.35
CA GLU A 352 -9.81 -7.66 23.67
C GLU A 352 -10.91 -7.58 22.60
N ASN A 353 -11.22 -8.72 21.95
CA ASN A 353 -12.28 -8.85 20.97
C ASN A 353 -13.15 -10.07 21.29
N ALA A 354 -14.43 -9.99 20.91
CA ALA A 354 -15.37 -11.10 21.07
C ALA A 354 -15.30 -12.11 19.93
N VAL A 355 -14.98 -11.66 18.72
CA VAL A 355 -14.97 -12.51 17.53
C VAL A 355 -13.97 -11.95 16.49
N ALA A 356 -13.36 -12.85 15.74
CA ALA A 356 -12.50 -12.52 14.59
C ALA A 356 -12.98 -13.24 13.32
N PHE A 357 -12.78 -12.57 12.17
CA PHE A 357 -13.07 -13.12 10.85
C PHE A 357 -11.80 -13.08 10.01
N ALA A 358 -11.27 -14.25 9.65
CA ALA A 358 -10.21 -14.42 8.69
C ALA A 358 -10.85 -14.50 7.29
N MET A 359 -10.64 -13.45 6.49
CA MET A 359 -11.22 -13.33 5.16
C MET A 359 -10.39 -14.05 4.10
N GLU A 360 -11.01 -14.41 2.99
CA GLU A 360 -10.26 -14.76 1.79
C GLU A 360 -9.70 -13.47 1.12
N PRO A 361 -8.50 -13.50 0.54
CA PRO A 361 -7.96 -12.36 -0.18
C PRO A 361 -8.81 -12.02 -1.41
N VAL A 362 -9.04 -10.72 -1.63
CA VAL A 362 -9.55 -10.25 -2.92
C VAL A 362 -8.51 -10.51 -4.00
N THR A 363 -8.94 -10.93 -5.17
CA THR A 363 -8.04 -11.15 -6.31
C THR A 363 -7.67 -9.82 -7.00
N VAL A 364 -6.54 -9.80 -7.70
CA VAL A 364 -6.14 -8.61 -8.50
C VAL A 364 -7.17 -8.33 -9.60
N ASP A 365 -7.75 -9.38 -10.20
CA ASP A 365 -8.78 -9.25 -11.22
C ASP A 365 -10.08 -8.63 -10.67
N GLU A 366 -10.54 -9.05 -9.47
CA GLU A 366 -11.69 -8.43 -8.80
C GLU A 366 -11.44 -6.94 -8.52
N MET A 367 -10.26 -6.61 -8.00
CA MET A 367 -9.86 -5.22 -7.74
C MET A 367 -9.87 -4.38 -9.03
N MET A 368 -9.27 -4.89 -10.11
CA MET A 368 -9.25 -4.19 -11.41
C MET A 368 -10.65 -4.06 -12.00
N ALA A 369 -11.50 -5.09 -11.91
CA ALA A 369 -12.89 -5.04 -12.41
C ALA A 369 -13.72 -3.97 -11.67
N ILE A 370 -13.55 -3.85 -10.37
CA ILE A 370 -14.21 -2.82 -9.56
C ILE A 370 -13.75 -1.41 -9.97
N ALA A 371 -12.43 -1.23 -10.11
CA ALA A 371 -11.86 0.03 -10.55
C ALA A 371 -12.27 0.37 -12.01
N ASP A 372 -12.40 -0.63 -12.89
CA ASP A 372 -12.91 -0.46 -14.27
C ASP A 372 -14.38 -0.02 -14.30
N ALA A 373 -15.18 -0.53 -13.38
CA ALA A 373 -16.58 -0.11 -13.22
C ALA A 373 -16.74 1.28 -12.59
N GLY A 374 -15.62 1.94 -12.20
CA GLY A 374 -15.67 3.22 -11.47
C GLY A 374 -16.26 3.07 -10.06
N ALA A 375 -16.30 1.85 -9.55
CA ALA A 375 -16.83 1.54 -8.23
C ALA A 375 -15.74 1.59 -7.15
N ILE A 376 -16.17 1.64 -5.90
CA ILE A 376 -15.28 1.73 -4.73
C ILE A 376 -15.49 0.50 -3.86
N MET A 377 -14.40 -0.12 -3.46
CA MET A 377 -14.42 -1.23 -2.52
C MET A 377 -14.77 -0.77 -1.10
N PRO A 378 -15.33 -1.65 -0.27
CA PRO A 378 -15.41 -1.40 1.17
C PRO A 378 -14.01 -1.10 1.75
N PRO A 379 -13.92 -0.33 2.83
CA PRO A 379 -12.62 0.01 3.42
C PRO A 379 -11.87 -1.25 3.86
N LYS A 380 -10.54 -1.20 3.74
CA LYS A 380 -9.69 -2.31 4.18
C LYS A 380 -10.04 -3.65 3.51
N SER A 381 -10.14 -3.64 2.18
CA SER A 381 -10.41 -4.82 1.37
C SER A 381 -9.16 -5.45 0.77
N THR A 382 -8.11 -4.66 0.53
CA THR A 382 -6.87 -5.11 -0.09
C THR A 382 -5.65 -4.84 0.80
N TRP A 383 -4.78 -5.84 0.95
CA TRP A 383 -3.49 -5.72 1.62
C TRP A 383 -2.41 -6.26 0.70
N PHE A 384 -1.77 -5.36 -0.06
CA PHE A 384 -0.67 -5.75 -0.95
C PHE A 384 0.60 -6.04 -0.19
N GLU A 385 1.24 -7.16 -0.49
CA GLU A 385 2.55 -7.57 0.01
C GLU A 385 3.46 -8.05 -1.13
N PRO A 386 4.78 -7.80 -1.01
CA PRO A 386 5.50 -7.01 0.00
C PRO A 386 5.23 -5.51 -0.12
N LYS A 387 5.30 -4.78 1.00
CA LYS A 387 5.18 -3.32 1.00
C LYS A 387 6.41 -2.67 0.39
N LEU A 388 6.20 -1.66 -0.46
CA LEU A 388 7.28 -0.83 -1.00
C LEU A 388 8.05 -0.13 0.12
N ARG A 389 9.37 0.01 -0.04
CA ARG A 389 10.18 0.75 0.93
C ARG A 389 10.21 2.23 0.62
N SER A 390 10.08 3.04 1.68
CA SER A 390 10.42 4.46 1.65
C SER A 390 11.94 4.62 1.78
N GLY A 391 12.49 5.70 1.21
CA GLY A 391 13.90 6.03 1.30
C GLY A 391 14.79 5.35 0.27
N LEU A 392 14.32 4.34 -0.49
CA LEU A 392 15.08 3.80 -1.63
C LEU A 392 15.15 4.79 -2.78
N PHE A 393 14.11 5.58 -2.96
CA PHE A 393 14.02 6.63 -3.96
C PHE A 393 13.28 7.82 -3.37
N VAL A 394 13.75 9.01 -3.70
CA VAL A 394 13.10 10.30 -3.40
C VAL A 394 13.10 11.11 -4.70
N HIS A 395 11.96 11.65 -5.05
CA HIS A 395 11.81 12.55 -6.20
C HIS A 395 11.64 13.98 -5.71
N GLN A 396 12.60 14.84 -6.00
CA GLN A 396 12.54 16.28 -5.69
C GLN A 396 11.62 17.01 -6.69
N VAL A 397 10.76 17.89 -6.18
CA VAL A 397 9.78 18.67 -6.95
C VAL A 397 9.97 20.14 -6.81
#